data_354e45082a3ffd6bffbfdf2ce85b51d5
#
_entry.id   354e45082a3ffd6bffbfdf2ce85b51d5
#
_cell.length_a   1.000
_cell.length_b   1.000
_cell.length_c   1.000
_cell.angle_alpha   90.00
_cell.angle_beta   90.00
_cell.angle_gamma   90.00
#
_symmetry.space_group_name_H-M   'P 1'
#
loop_
_entity.id
_entity.type
_entity.pdbx_description
1 polymer ?
#
loop_
_entity_poly.entity_id
_entity_poly.type
_entity_poly.pdbx_seq_one_letter_code
_entity_poly.pdbx_strand_id
1 'polypeptide(L)'
;MRQITLIILHCSAVRPDQTSSAAQIDTWHRQRGWKLGIGYHYVVRRDGQIEAGRPEFMVGAHCLNHNAHSIGVCYEGGLDIRGQPADTRTEAQKASLRRLLTDLHRRYPRALIVGHHDLNPEKDCPCIKDVVREYADLNHVRALQPE
;
A
#
# COMPACT_ATOMS: atom_id res chain seq x y z
N MET A 1 7.68 7.58 19.07
CA MET A 1 7.26 7.81 17.66
C MET A 1 8.01 6.85 16.75
N ARG A 2 7.29 6.24 15.82
CA ARG A 2 7.94 5.28 14.92
C ARG A 2 8.83 6.00 13.91
N GLN A 3 9.94 5.39 13.53
CA GLN A 3 10.75 5.87 12.42
C GLN A 3 10.30 5.14 11.17
N ILE A 4 9.83 5.89 10.17
CA ILE A 4 9.29 5.32 8.95
C ILE A 4 10.34 5.44 7.85
N THR A 5 10.81 4.30 7.38
CA THR A 5 11.81 4.20 6.32
C THR A 5 11.25 3.60 5.03
N LEU A 6 10.04 3.06 5.10
CA LEU A 6 9.37 2.46 3.94
C LEU A 6 7.90 2.86 3.90
N ILE A 7 7.40 3.11 2.70
CA ILE A 7 5.98 3.18 2.39
C ILE A 7 5.74 2.04 1.43
N ILE A 8 4.95 1.05 1.87
CA ILE A 8 4.79 -0.20 1.14
C ILE A 8 3.42 -0.25 0.50
N LEU A 9 3.40 -0.39 -0.82
CA LEU A 9 2.18 -0.45 -1.60
C LEU A 9 1.73 -1.90 -1.76
N HIS A 10 0.44 -2.13 -1.49
CA HIS A 10 -0.22 -3.43 -1.58
C HIS A 10 -1.46 -3.35 -2.46
N CYS A 11 -1.99 -4.50 -2.83
CA CYS A 11 -3.33 -4.63 -3.37
C CYS A 11 -4.14 -5.53 -2.43
N SER A 12 -5.47 -5.40 -2.50
CA SER A 12 -6.36 -6.24 -1.69
C SER A 12 -6.56 -7.63 -2.27
N ALA A 13 -6.11 -7.87 -3.49
CA ALA A 13 -6.23 -9.13 -4.22
C ALA A 13 -7.69 -9.55 -4.39
N VAL A 14 -8.49 -8.64 -4.90
CA VAL A 14 -9.89 -8.90 -5.25
C VAL A 14 -10.12 -8.71 -6.75
N ARG A 15 -11.13 -9.41 -7.28
CA ARG A 15 -11.52 -9.33 -8.68
C ARG A 15 -12.35 -8.07 -8.93
N PRO A 16 -12.53 -7.67 -10.20
CA PRO A 16 -13.32 -6.47 -10.51
C PRO A 16 -14.76 -6.47 -10.02
N ASP A 17 -15.34 -7.65 -9.83
CA ASP A 17 -16.72 -7.81 -9.33
C ASP A 17 -16.79 -7.90 -7.80
N GLN A 18 -15.68 -7.74 -7.13
CA GLN A 18 -15.57 -7.81 -5.67
C GLN A 18 -15.11 -6.47 -5.13
N THR A 19 -15.53 -6.15 -3.91
CA THR A 19 -15.12 -4.91 -3.23
C THR A 19 -14.24 -5.20 -2.02
N SER A 20 -13.45 -4.21 -1.62
CA SER A 20 -12.62 -4.31 -0.44
C SER A 20 -12.44 -2.93 0.19
N SER A 21 -13.44 -2.51 0.97
CA SER A 21 -13.33 -1.32 1.79
C SER A 21 -12.43 -1.58 3.00
N ALA A 22 -12.00 -0.51 3.66
CA ALA A 22 -11.27 -0.65 4.92
C ALA A 22 -12.07 -1.46 5.94
N ALA A 23 -13.39 -1.25 6.01
CA ALA A 23 -14.26 -2.00 6.92
C ALA A 23 -14.31 -3.49 6.57
N GLN A 24 -14.39 -3.82 5.28
CA GLN A 24 -14.39 -5.22 4.85
C GLN A 24 -13.05 -5.89 5.17
N ILE A 25 -11.95 -5.21 4.88
CA ILE A 25 -10.60 -5.74 5.19
C ILE A 25 -10.43 -5.91 6.69
N ASP A 26 -10.93 -4.96 7.48
CA ASP A 26 -10.90 -5.05 8.94
C ASP A 26 -11.59 -6.34 9.41
N THR A 27 -12.79 -6.62 8.87
CA THR A 27 -13.50 -7.84 9.18
C THR A 27 -12.69 -9.08 8.81
N TRP A 28 -12.12 -9.10 7.60
CA TRP A 28 -11.33 -10.25 7.14
C TRP A 28 -10.10 -10.48 8.02
N HIS A 29 -9.40 -9.42 8.41
CA HIS A 29 -8.23 -9.55 9.26
C HIS A 29 -8.60 -10.02 10.67
N ARG A 30 -9.73 -9.56 11.22
CA ARG A 30 -10.21 -10.04 12.51
C ARG A 30 -10.60 -11.52 12.45
N GLN A 31 -11.15 -11.97 11.33
CA GLN A 31 -11.46 -13.40 11.11
C GLN A 31 -10.20 -14.28 11.08
N ARG A 32 -9.05 -13.70 10.76
CA ARG A 32 -7.76 -14.39 10.84
C ARG A 32 -7.20 -14.43 12.26
N GLY A 33 -7.88 -13.83 13.21
CA GLY A 33 -7.43 -13.76 14.60
C GLY A 33 -6.64 -12.49 14.94
N TRP A 34 -6.59 -11.52 14.03
CA TRP A 34 -5.88 -10.25 14.27
C TRP A 34 -6.78 -9.31 15.08
N LYS A 35 -6.49 -9.20 16.37
CA LYS A 35 -7.34 -8.45 17.30
C LYS A 35 -7.43 -6.96 17.00
N LEU A 36 -6.40 -6.39 16.38
CA LEU A 36 -6.37 -4.98 16.01
C LEU A 36 -7.05 -4.69 14.68
N GLY A 37 -7.54 -5.72 14.00
CA GLY A 37 -8.25 -5.57 12.73
C GLY A 37 -7.33 -5.27 11.57
N ILE A 38 -7.78 -4.34 10.70
CA ILE A 38 -7.07 -4.02 9.46
C ILE A 38 -5.58 -3.72 9.71
N GLY A 39 -4.71 -4.38 8.95
CA GLY A 39 -3.27 -4.21 9.07
C GLY A 39 -2.69 -3.10 8.23
N TYR A 40 -3.43 -2.58 7.25
CA TYR A 40 -2.99 -1.45 6.41
C TYR A 40 -3.32 -0.12 7.09
N HIS A 41 -2.59 0.92 6.77
CA HIS A 41 -2.86 2.25 7.29
C HIS A 41 -3.84 3.02 6.40
N TYR A 42 -3.88 2.70 5.10
CA TYR A 42 -4.79 3.34 4.14
C TYR A 42 -5.27 2.35 3.11
N VAL A 43 -6.50 2.57 2.65
CA VAL A 43 -7.10 1.82 1.54
C VAL A 43 -7.57 2.83 0.50
N VAL A 44 -7.18 2.61 -0.76
CA VAL A 44 -7.61 3.46 -1.87
C VAL A 44 -8.62 2.69 -2.71
N ARG A 45 -9.88 3.15 -2.69
CA ARG A 45 -10.99 2.50 -3.38
C ARG A 45 -10.92 2.74 -4.88
N ARG A 46 -11.67 1.93 -5.64
CA ARG A 46 -11.68 2.05 -7.12
C ARG A 46 -12.10 3.43 -7.61
N ASP A 47 -12.99 4.10 -6.88
CA ASP A 47 -13.43 5.46 -7.23
C ASP A 47 -12.43 6.54 -6.80
N GLY A 48 -11.31 6.16 -6.21
CA GLY A 48 -10.28 7.06 -5.72
C GLY A 48 -10.46 7.52 -4.28
N GLN A 49 -11.52 7.08 -3.60
CA GLN A 49 -11.71 7.45 -2.20
C GLN A 49 -10.62 6.82 -1.34
N ILE A 50 -10.01 7.63 -0.48
CA ILE A 50 -8.97 7.18 0.45
C ILE A 50 -9.63 6.95 1.80
N GLU A 51 -9.52 5.72 2.31
CA GLU A 51 -10.07 5.35 3.61
C GLU A 51 -8.94 5.10 4.59
N ALA A 52 -9.11 5.58 5.81
CA ALA A 52 -8.16 5.33 6.89
C ALA A 52 -8.35 3.91 7.44
N GLY A 53 -7.25 3.23 7.68
CA GLY A 53 -7.23 1.95 8.37
C GLY A 53 -6.63 2.13 9.75
N ARG A 54 -5.56 1.37 10.03
CA ARG A 54 -4.84 1.49 11.29
C ARG A 54 -4.17 2.86 11.37
N PRO A 55 -4.20 3.56 12.52
CA PRO A 55 -3.52 4.86 12.64
C PRO A 55 -2.02 4.77 12.33
N GLU A 56 -1.47 5.83 11.74
CA GLU A 56 -0.05 5.83 11.32
C GLU A 56 0.92 5.61 12.48
N PHE A 57 0.57 6.04 13.69
CA PHE A 57 1.45 5.86 14.85
C PHE A 57 1.52 4.39 15.32
N MET A 58 0.62 3.55 14.85
CA MET A 58 0.59 2.13 15.22
C MET A 58 1.33 1.29 14.20
N VAL A 59 2.05 0.30 14.70
CA VAL A 59 2.68 -0.70 13.84
C VAL A 59 1.60 -1.46 13.08
N GLY A 60 1.76 -1.56 11.77
CA GLY A 60 0.80 -2.28 10.93
C GLY A 60 1.00 -3.79 10.98
N ALA A 61 0.22 -4.50 10.17
CA ALA A 61 0.33 -5.94 9.98
C ALA A 61 0.11 -6.21 8.49
N HIS A 62 1.10 -5.88 7.67
CA HIS A 62 0.96 -5.96 6.22
C HIS A 62 2.22 -6.48 5.50
N CYS A 63 3.36 -6.45 6.14
CA CYS A 63 4.60 -6.95 5.53
C CYS A 63 5.52 -7.48 6.63
N LEU A 64 5.60 -8.79 6.75
CA LEU A 64 6.41 -9.45 7.78
C LEU A 64 7.85 -8.92 7.77
N ASN A 65 8.39 -8.65 8.94
CA ASN A 65 9.73 -8.11 9.19
C ASN A 65 9.86 -6.61 8.87
N HIS A 66 8.86 -5.97 8.30
CA HIS A 66 8.94 -4.56 7.93
C HIS A 66 7.83 -3.70 8.52
N ASN A 67 6.94 -4.29 9.33
CA ASN A 67 5.81 -3.56 9.90
C ASN A 67 6.24 -2.41 10.80
N ALA A 68 7.29 -2.61 11.60
CA ALA A 68 7.67 -1.64 12.63
C ALA A 68 8.14 -0.30 12.06
N HIS A 69 8.66 -0.28 10.83
CA HIS A 69 9.25 0.92 10.23
C HIS A 69 8.59 1.31 8.90
N SER A 70 7.33 0.93 8.71
CA SER A 70 6.65 1.19 7.45
C SER A 70 5.21 1.68 7.62
N ILE A 71 4.72 2.29 6.55
CA ILE A 71 3.31 2.61 6.35
C ILE A 71 2.82 1.70 5.23
N GLY A 72 1.69 1.02 5.44
CA GLY A 72 1.09 0.16 4.42
C GLY A 72 -0.08 0.84 3.73
N VAL A 73 -0.01 0.92 2.42
CA VAL A 73 -1.06 1.51 1.57
C VAL A 73 -1.57 0.42 0.64
N CYS A 74 -2.87 0.15 0.70
CA CYS A 74 -3.50 -0.90 -0.10
C CYS A 74 -4.47 -0.28 -1.09
N TYR A 75 -4.42 -0.68 -2.37
CA TYR A 75 -5.47 -0.30 -3.30
C TYR A 75 -6.44 -1.46 -3.52
N GLU A 76 -7.70 -1.12 -3.73
CA GLU A 76 -8.77 -2.09 -3.99
C GLU A 76 -8.62 -2.66 -5.40
N GLY A 77 -8.28 -3.95 -5.50
CA GLY A 77 -8.07 -4.59 -6.79
C GLY A 77 -6.89 -5.54 -6.77
N GLY A 78 -6.23 -5.70 -7.91
CA GLY A 78 -5.02 -6.52 -8.06
C GLY A 78 -5.25 -7.86 -8.74
N LEU A 79 -6.50 -8.24 -9.02
CA LEU A 79 -6.81 -9.45 -9.78
C LEU A 79 -7.71 -9.10 -10.96
N ASP A 80 -7.50 -9.78 -12.09
CA ASP A 80 -8.42 -9.68 -13.22
C ASP A 80 -9.67 -10.53 -12.95
N ILE A 81 -10.60 -10.55 -13.91
CA ILE A 81 -11.87 -11.28 -13.73
C ILE A 81 -11.66 -12.80 -13.59
N ARG A 82 -10.53 -13.31 -14.05
CA ARG A 82 -10.17 -14.73 -13.93
C ARG A 82 -9.45 -15.03 -12.62
N GLY A 83 -9.18 -14.01 -11.79
CA GLY A 83 -8.45 -14.16 -10.54
C GLY A 83 -6.95 -14.19 -10.72
N GLN A 84 -6.42 -13.77 -11.86
CA GLN A 84 -4.99 -13.70 -12.08
C GLN A 84 -4.44 -12.33 -11.65
N PRO A 85 -3.22 -12.28 -11.13
CA PRO A 85 -2.59 -11.00 -10.76
C PRO A 85 -2.55 -10.04 -11.93
N ALA A 86 -3.00 -8.81 -11.71
CA ALA A 86 -3.00 -7.77 -12.74
C ALA A 86 -3.04 -6.39 -12.09
N ASP A 87 -2.44 -5.42 -12.75
CA ASP A 87 -2.55 -4.02 -12.33
C ASP A 87 -3.92 -3.50 -12.76
N THR A 88 -4.88 -3.53 -11.84
CA THR A 88 -6.25 -3.13 -12.11
C THR A 88 -6.57 -1.72 -11.62
N ARG A 89 -5.56 -0.92 -11.30
CA ARG A 89 -5.79 0.44 -10.81
C ARG A 89 -6.55 1.27 -11.84
N THR A 90 -7.61 1.92 -11.36
CA THR A 90 -8.34 2.92 -12.17
C THR A 90 -7.53 4.21 -12.24
N GLU A 91 -7.90 5.09 -13.16
CA GLU A 91 -7.26 6.42 -13.22
C GLU A 91 -7.50 7.21 -11.94
N ALA A 92 -8.69 7.08 -11.35
CA ALA A 92 -8.99 7.70 -10.06
C ALA A 92 -8.08 7.17 -8.94
N GLN A 93 -7.84 5.86 -8.93
CA GLN A 93 -6.91 5.26 -7.96
C GLN A 93 -5.48 5.76 -8.15
N LYS A 94 -5.01 5.82 -9.39
CA LYS A 94 -3.66 6.31 -9.67
C LYS A 94 -3.47 7.75 -9.19
N ALA A 95 -4.47 8.59 -9.43
CA ALA A 95 -4.43 9.98 -8.97
C ALA A 95 -4.42 10.08 -7.45
N SER A 96 -5.28 9.32 -6.78
CA SER A 96 -5.35 9.31 -5.31
C SER A 96 -4.11 8.71 -4.68
N LEU A 97 -3.57 7.64 -5.26
CA LEU A 97 -2.31 7.05 -4.79
C LEU A 97 -1.17 8.07 -4.90
N ARG A 98 -1.08 8.77 -6.02
CA ARG A 98 -0.03 9.78 -6.21
C ARG A 98 -0.13 10.86 -5.14
N ARG A 99 -1.34 11.36 -4.89
CA ARG A 99 -1.57 12.39 -3.87
C ARG A 99 -1.23 11.88 -2.47
N LEU A 100 -1.71 10.70 -2.11
CA LEU A 100 -1.46 10.11 -0.80
C LEU A 100 0.03 9.84 -0.58
N LEU A 101 0.70 9.25 -1.56
CA LEU A 101 2.12 8.92 -1.46
C LEU A 101 2.97 10.19 -1.37
N THR A 102 2.57 11.23 -2.10
CA THR A 102 3.25 12.53 -2.00
C THR A 102 3.12 13.12 -0.59
N ASP A 103 1.93 13.06 -0.02
CA ASP A 103 1.69 13.57 1.33
C ASP A 103 2.46 12.76 2.39
N LEU A 104 2.44 11.44 2.25
CA LEU A 104 3.20 10.58 3.17
C LEU A 104 4.70 10.84 3.05
N HIS A 105 5.20 11.04 1.85
CA HIS A 105 6.61 11.31 1.63
C HIS A 105 7.04 12.65 2.24
N ARG A 106 6.14 13.64 2.27
CA ARG A 106 6.43 14.90 2.96
C ARG A 106 6.60 14.70 4.46
N ARG A 107 5.77 13.83 5.06
CA ARG A 107 5.87 13.55 6.50
C ARG A 107 7.03 12.63 6.83
N TYR A 108 7.38 11.76 5.89
CA TYR A 108 8.46 10.77 6.07
C TYR A 108 9.44 10.86 4.89
N PRO A 109 10.22 11.94 4.83
CA PRO A 109 11.04 12.21 3.63
C PRO A 109 12.15 11.20 3.37
N ARG A 110 12.50 10.39 4.37
CA ARG A 110 13.51 9.33 4.21
C ARG A 110 12.92 8.02 3.76
N ALA A 111 11.58 7.91 3.71
CA ALA A 111 10.94 6.66 3.35
C ALA A 111 11.04 6.41 1.85
N LEU A 112 11.38 5.17 1.49
CA LEU A 112 11.32 4.72 0.11
C LEU A 112 9.94 4.13 -0.16
N ILE A 113 9.39 4.45 -1.33
CA ILE A 113 8.12 3.90 -1.79
C ILE A 113 8.42 2.64 -2.58
N VAL A 114 7.95 1.52 -2.08
CA VAL A 114 8.22 0.19 -2.67
C VAL A 114 6.94 -0.62 -2.74
N GLY A 115 6.96 -1.70 -3.52
CA GLY A 115 5.88 -2.68 -3.53
C GLY A 115 6.19 -3.81 -2.57
N HIS A 116 5.14 -4.52 -2.12
CA HIS A 116 5.32 -5.69 -1.26
C HIS A 116 6.27 -6.70 -1.91
N HIS A 117 6.17 -6.91 -3.22
CA HIS A 117 7.02 -7.85 -3.97
C HIS A 117 8.50 -7.46 -3.95
N ASP A 118 8.82 -6.19 -3.72
CA ASP A 118 10.23 -5.77 -3.62
C ASP A 118 10.89 -6.30 -2.35
N LEU A 119 10.08 -6.57 -1.32
CA LEU A 119 10.56 -7.06 -0.03
C LEU A 119 10.30 -8.56 0.15
N ASN A 120 9.39 -9.12 -0.65
CA ASN A 120 9.09 -10.54 -0.65
C ASN A 120 8.82 -10.99 -2.09
N PRO A 121 9.87 -11.47 -2.79
CA PRO A 121 9.76 -11.81 -4.22
C PRO A 121 8.74 -12.90 -4.56
N GLU A 122 8.30 -13.67 -3.57
CA GLU A 122 7.27 -14.69 -3.78
C GLU A 122 5.87 -14.10 -3.95
N LYS A 123 5.69 -12.82 -3.62
CA LYS A 123 4.40 -12.14 -3.72
C LYS A 123 4.28 -11.41 -5.04
N ASP A 124 3.09 -11.44 -5.63
CA ASP A 124 2.75 -10.61 -6.79
C ASP A 124 2.31 -9.21 -6.35
N CYS A 125 1.76 -9.11 -5.15
CA CYS A 125 1.28 -7.85 -4.57
C CYS A 125 2.37 -6.78 -4.64
N PRO A 126 2.07 -5.57 -5.10
CA PRO A 126 0.75 -5.01 -5.42
C PRO A 126 0.29 -5.22 -6.87
N CYS A 127 0.89 -6.13 -7.61
CA CYS A 127 0.57 -6.44 -9.01
C CYS A 127 0.84 -5.24 -9.95
N ILE A 128 1.71 -4.35 -9.53
CA ILE A 128 2.21 -3.23 -10.32
C ILE A 128 3.62 -3.61 -10.74
N LYS A 129 3.94 -3.44 -12.00
CA LYS A 129 5.19 -3.95 -12.56
C LYS A 129 6.43 -3.47 -11.81
N ASP A 130 6.51 -2.16 -11.54
CA ASP A 130 7.70 -1.56 -10.93
C ASP A 130 7.31 -0.32 -10.12
N VAL A 131 7.00 -0.54 -8.85
CA VAL A 131 6.58 0.54 -7.95
C VAL A 131 7.69 1.56 -7.73
N VAL A 132 8.90 1.09 -7.50
CA VAL A 132 10.03 1.98 -7.24
C VAL A 132 10.23 2.94 -8.40
N ARG A 133 10.13 2.43 -9.62
CA ARG A 133 10.31 3.24 -10.83
C ARG A 133 9.13 4.16 -11.09
N GLU A 134 7.90 3.68 -10.86
CA GLU A 134 6.71 4.50 -11.07
C GLU A 134 6.72 5.75 -10.18
N TYR A 135 7.25 5.64 -8.97
CA TYR A 135 7.35 6.73 -8.01
C TYR A 135 8.78 7.24 -7.86
N ALA A 136 9.59 7.06 -8.92
CA ALA A 136 10.99 7.45 -8.92
C ALA A 136 11.19 8.95 -8.62
N ASP A 137 10.25 9.80 -9.03
CA ASP A 137 10.32 11.23 -8.76
C ASP A 137 10.34 11.51 -7.24
N LEU A 138 9.58 10.75 -6.45
CA LEU A 138 9.60 10.87 -5.00
C LEU A 138 10.81 10.18 -4.39
N ASN A 139 11.14 8.96 -4.85
CA ASN A 139 12.30 8.22 -4.37
C ASN A 139 13.61 8.87 -4.79
N HIS A 140 13.64 9.45 -5.97
CA HIS A 140 14.83 9.97 -6.62
C HIS A 140 15.37 11.23 -5.98
N VAL A 141 14.51 12.03 -5.36
CA VAL A 141 14.96 13.22 -4.63
C VAL A 141 16.05 12.87 -3.63
N ARG A 142 15.91 11.72 -2.94
CA ARG A 142 16.94 11.23 -2.01
C ARG A 142 18.20 10.78 -2.72
N ALA A 143 18.01 10.01 -3.81
CA ALA A 143 19.13 9.43 -4.54
C ALA A 143 19.99 10.49 -5.22
N LEU A 144 19.41 11.63 -5.56
CA LEU A 144 20.11 12.72 -6.23
C LEU A 144 20.71 13.74 -5.27
N GLN A 145 20.46 13.63 -3.98
CA GLN A 145 21.03 14.56 -3.01
C GLN A 145 22.54 14.34 -2.89
N PRO A 146 23.33 15.42 -2.87
CA PRO A 146 24.78 15.28 -2.70
C PRO A 146 25.12 14.61 -1.38
N GLU A 147 26.16 13.83 -1.40
CA GLU A 147 26.72 13.24 -0.20
C GLU A 147 27.35 14.28 0.71
#